data_8f2e434ae0f10616372029a8c9c0be04
#
_entry.id   8f2e434ae0f10616372029a8c9c0be04
#
_cell.length_a   1.000
_cell.length_b   1.000
_cell.length_c   1.000
_cell.angle_alpha   90.00
_cell.angle_beta   90.00
_cell.angle_gamma   90.00
#
_symmetry.space_group_name_H-M   'P 1'
#
loop_
_entity.id
_entity.type
_entity.pdbx_description
1 polymer ?
#
loop_
_entity_poly.entity_id
_entity_poly.type
_entity_poly.pdbx_seq_one_letter_code
_entity_poly.pdbx_strand_id
1 'polypeptide(L)'
;QVNTCDPNGENCNVGGWSAKDDSRITIWKGYYDTLQIKSPGSYVILEHFADNSEEIELANYGRMLWGNLNNNYNEASMGFSPGWNFDYGVYTARGWGSPHLITYMESHDEERLMYKNLQFGNVSGAYNIKTLATALKRMELVGAFFFTIPGPKMVWQFGELGYEYSINYCPNGSISVNCRTDSKPIRWDYKSVTDRDNLYHAWAAMINLRHSPQFSALFNSANNITRDFSGAFKWMKVTQGAANIMVI
;
A
#
# COMPACT_ATOMS: atom_id res chain seq x y z
N GLN A 1 12.04 9.71 24.47
CA GLN A 1 10.97 9.55 25.45
C GLN A 1 10.75 8.07 25.71
N VAL A 2 10.91 7.67 26.95
CA VAL A 2 10.53 6.31 27.35
C VAL A 2 9.01 6.32 27.48
N ASN A 3 8.33 5.69 26.54
CA ASN A 3 6.91 5.49 26.66
C ASN A 3 6.64 4.39 27.69
N THR A 4 5.95 4.75 28.71
CA THR A 4 5.61 3.88 29.80
C THR A 4 4.43 3.01 29.42
N CYS A 5 4.70 1.71 29.23
CA CYS A 5 3.69 0.71 29.51
C CYS A 5 3.54 0.58 31.03
N ASP A 6 2.42 0.05 31.51
CA ASP A 6 2.33 -0.40 32.89
C ASP A 6 3.34 -1.56 33.16
N PRO A 7 3.55 -1.94 34.42
CA PRO A 7 4.52 -2.98 34.77
C PRO A 7 4.27 -4.34 34.12
N ASN A 8 3.05 -4.57 33.61
CA ASN A 8 2.66 -5.81 32.93
C ASN A 8 2.82 -5.73 31.40
N GLY A 9 3.27 -4.58 30.86
CA GLY A 9 3.37 -4.35 29.42
C GLY A 9 2.04 -3.99 28.76
N GLU A 10 1.01 -3.73 29.54
CA GLU A 10 -0.32 -3.31 29.08
C GLU A 10 -0.43 -1.78 29.09
N ASN A 11 -1.49 -1.24 28.48
CA ASN A 11 -1.79 0.21 28.47
C ASN A 11 -0.63 1.10 27.99
N CYS A 12 0.11 0.65 27.00
CA CYS A 12 1.19 1.42 26.41
C CYS A 12 0.66 2.69 25.73
N ASN A 13 1.33 3.83 25.93
CA ASN A 13 1.03 5.04 25.20
C ASN A 13 1.58 4.96 23.74
N VAL A 14 0.91 4.21 22.89
CA VAL A 14 1.31 4.01 21.48
C VAL A 14 1.35 5.34 20.73
N GLY A 15 0.42 6.27 21.03
CA GLY A 15 0.44 7.60 20.44
C GLY A 15 1.72 8.39 20.77
N GLY A 16 2.24 8.20 21.98
CA GLY A 16 3.53 8.77 22.37
C GLY A 16 4.72 8.14 21.63
N TRP A 17 4.63 6.85 21.31
CA TRP A 17 5.68 6.18 20.51
C TRP A 17 5.74 6.68 19.07
N SER A 18 4.62 7.12 18.52
CA SER A 18 4.54 7.69 17.17
C SER A 18 4.99 9.15 17.10
N ALA A 19 5.18 9.84 18.23
CA ALA A 19 5.70 11.20 18.27
C ALA A 19 7.13 11.27 17.72
N LYS A 20 7.51 12.42 17.14
CA LYS A 20 8.87 12.66 16.65
C LYS A 20 9.90 12.43 17.75
N ASP A 21 10.95 11.66 17.44
CA ASP A 21 12.04 11.34 18.36
C ASP A 21 13.40 11.46 17.67
N ASP A 22 14.15 12.53 18.01
CA ASP A 22 15.45 12.81 17.40
C ASP A 22 16.51 11.75 17.78
N SER A 23 16.37 11.06 18.91
CA SER A 23 17.27 9.97 19.29
C SER A 23 17.04 8.74 18.39
N ARG A 24 15.81 8.42 18.09
CA ARG A 24 15.43 7.34 17.16
C ARG A 24 15.90 7.64 15.73
N ILE A 25 15.74 8.89 15.28
CA ILE A 25 16.28 9.36 14.00
C ILE A 25 17.80 9.14 13.92
N THR A 26 18.52 9.52 14.97
CA THR A 26 19.99 9.36 15.03
C THR A 26 20.39 7.88 14.93
N ILE A 27 19.74 7.00 15.67
CA ILE A 27 19.98 5.55 15.62
C ILE A 27 19.75 5.02 14.21
N TRP A 28 18.63 5.37 13.60
CA TRP A 28 18.33 4.91 12.26
C TRP A 28 19.30 5.44 11.21
N LYS A 29 19.77 6.68 11.31
CA LYS A 29 20.83 7.21 10.44
C LYS A 29 22.12 6.41 10.58
N GLY A 30 22.54 6.07 11.79
CA GLY A 30 23.71 5.23 12.04
C GLY A 30 23.62 3.83 11.42
N TYR A 31 22.44 3.18 11.48
CA TYR A 31 22.20 1.92 10.78
C TYR A 31 22.32 2.07 9.26
N TYR A 32 21.75 3.12 8.70
CA TYR A 32 21.84 3.40 7.27
C TYR A 32 23.28 3.56 6.83
N ASP A 33 24.05 4.41 7.52
CA ASP A 33 25.46 4.69 7.19
C ASP A 33 26.29 3.41 7.24
N THR A 34 26.09 2.59 8.27
CA THR A 34 26.76 1.30 8.41
C THR A 34 26.44 0.36 7.24
N LEU A 35 25.17 0.28 6.83
CA LEU A 35 24.75 -0.51 5.69
C LEU A 35 25.36 0.01 4.39
N GLN A 36 25.39 1.32 4.16
CA GLN A 36 25.98 1.88 2.95
C GLN A 36 27.51 1.67 2.88
N ILE A 37 28.19 1.61 4.03
CA ILE A 37 29.61 1.25 4.08
C ILE A 37 29.82 -0.23 3.73
N LYS A 38 28.99 -1.12 4.27
CA LYS A 38 29.14 -2.59 4.11
C LYS A 38 28.54 -3.12 2.82
N SER A 39 27.48 -2.52 2.34
CA SER A 39 26.74 -2.90 1.14
C SER A 39 26.24 -1.65 0.41
N PRO A 40 27.11 -0.94 -0.31
CA PRO A 40 26.72 0.29 -1.00
C PRO A 40 25.55 0.10 -1.95
N GLY A 41 24.57 1.00 -1.90
CA GLY A 41 23.39 0.96 -2.75
C GLY A 41 22.28 0.02 -2.27
N SER A 42 22.43 -0.65 -1.12
CA SER A 42 21.35 -1.43 -0.53
C SER A 42 20.20 -0.54 -0.12
N TYR A 43 18.99 -0.97 -0.45
CA TYR A 43 17.78 -0.31 0.05
C TYR A 43 17.58 -0.59 1.54
N VAL A 44 17.19 0.45 2.28
CA VAL A 44 16.80 0.34 3.69
C VAL A 44 15.34 0.72 3.80
N ILE A 45 14.52 -0.25 4.14
CA ILE A 45 13.06 -0.12 4.21
C ILE A 45 12.64 -0.22 5.68
N LEU A 46 11.85 0.73 6.14
CA LEU A 46 11.34 0.79 7.51
C LEU A 46 9.82 0.68 7.53
N GLU A 47 9.32 -0.26 8.32
CA GLU A 47 7.96 -0.24 8.85
C GLU A 47 7.98 0.64 10.10
N HIS A 48 7.70 1.94 9.94
CA HIS A 48 8.01 2.94 10.96
C HIS A 48 6.78 3.58 11.60
N PHE A 49 5.88 4.11 10.80
CA PHE A 49 4.59 4.70 11.21
C PHE A 49 4.71 5.73 12.34
N ALA A 50 5.76 6.55 12.31
CA ALA A 50 5.95 7.65 13.25
C ALA A 50 5.31 8.95 12.75
N ASP A 51 5.54 10.04 13.48
CA ASP A 51 5.16 11.37 13.04
C ASP A 51 5.75 11.69 11.67
N ASN A 52 4.95 12.31 10.80
CA ASN A 52 5.37 12.59 9.42
C ASN A 52 6.63 13.45 9.32
N SER A 53 6.88 14.34 10.30
CA SER A 53 8.11 15.14 10.31
C SER A 53 9.37 14.31 10.53
N GLU A 54 9.28 13.21 11.28
CA GLU A 54 10.35 12.23 11.43
C GLU A 54 10.53 11.42 10.15
N GLU A 55 9.42 10.96 9.56
CA GLU A 55 9.47 10.19 8.32
C GLU A 55 10.02 11.00 7.14
N ILE A 56 9.71 12.31 7.05
CA ILE A 56 10.33 13.23 6.07
C ILE A 56 11.84 13.24 6.24
N GLU A 57 12.33 13.36 7.46
CA GLU A 57 13.76 13.44 7.74
C GLU A 57 14.49 12.14 7.37
N LEU A 58 13.90 10.99 7.70
CA LEU A 58 14.42 9.68 7.35
C LEU A 58 14.38 9.41 5.84
N ALA A 59 13.30 9.81 5.17
CA ALA A 59 13.14 9.67 3.72
C ALA A 59 14.17 10.53 2.96
N ASN A 60 14.38 11.77 3.41
CA ASN A 60 15.39 12.66 2.83
C ASN A 60 16.81 12.19 3.08
N TYR A 61 17.04 11.39 4.11
CA TYR A 61 18.34 10.76 4.39
C TYR A 61 18.63 9.55 3.50
N GLY A 62 17.64 9.06 2.73
CA GLY A 62 17.81 7.96 1.77
C GLY A 62 17.06 6.69 2.11
N ARG A 63 16.24 6.69 3.17
CA ARG A 63 15.44 5.52 3.54
C ARG A 63 14.13 5.48 2.80
N MET A 64 13.61 4.27 2.66
CA MET A 64 12.25 4.03 2.21
C MET A 64 11.37 3.67 3.41
N LEU A 65 10.18 4.24 3.49
CA LEU A 65 9.24 3.98 4.59
C LEU A 65 7.92 3.46 4.06
N TRP A 66 7.30 2.57 4.83
CA TRP A 66 5.99 2.02 4.49
C TRP A 66 4.88 3.05 4.59
N GLY A 67 3.98 3.01 3.62
CA GLY A 67 2.76 3.79 3.58
C GLY A 67 1.55 2.88 3.50
N ASN A 68 0.91 2.64 4.65
CA ASN A 68 -0.28 1.81 4.74
C ASN A 68 -1.49 2.52 4.13
N LEU A 69 -2.05 1.94 3.07
CA LEU A 69 -3.26 2.41 2.40
C LEU A 69 -4.36 1.35 2.39
N ASN A 70 -4.24 0.32 3.23
CA ASN A 70 -5.20 -0.78 3.25
C ASN A 70 -6.64 -0.27 3.44
N ASN A 71 -6.89 0.57 4.46
CA ASN A 71 -8.23 1.10 4.69
C ASN A 71 -8.75 1.90 3.49
N ASN A 72 -7.91 2.76 2.90
CA ASN A 72 -8.30 3.60 1.77
C ASN A 72 -8.68 2.77 0.53
N TYR A 73 -7.89 1.76 0.21
CA TYR A 73 -8.15 0.87 -0.91
C TYR A 73 -9.30 -0.11 -0.62
N ASN A 74 -9.47 -0.57 0.62
CA ASN A 74 -10.64 -1.34 1.02
C ASN A 74 -11.94 -0.54 0.79
N GLU A 75 -12.03 0.68 1.32
CA GLU A 75 -13.20 1.54 1.15
C GLU A 75 -13.45 1.84 -0.35
N ALA A 76 -12.42 2.20 -1.09
CA ALA A 76 -12.55 2.45 -2.52
C ALA A 76 -12.97 1.21 -3.30
N SER A 77 -12.38 0.04 -3.05
CA SER A 77 -12.71 -1.19 -3.76
C SER A 77 -14.12 -1.69 -3.43
N MET A 78 -14.54 -1.56 -2.17
CA MET A 78 -15.90 -1.89 -1.72
C MET A 78 -16.97 -0.87 -2.20
N GLY A 79 -16.56 0.35 -2.62
CA GLY A 79 -17.46 1.40 -3.08
C GLY A 79 -18.06 2.26 -1.96
N PHE A 80 -17.32 2.51 -0.88
CA PHE A 80 -17.73 3.36 0.24
C PHE A 80 -16.93 4.66 0.31
N SER A 81 -17.61 5.81 0.46
CA SER A 81 -17.01 7.13 0.39
C SER A 81 -16.21 7.58 1.61
N PRO A 82 -16.55 7.27 2.86
CA PRO A 82 -15.68 7.62 3.96
C PRO A 82 -14.36 6.85 3.85
N GLY A 83 -13.24 7.53 3.79
CA GLY A 83 -11.91 6.89 3.81
C GLY A 83 -11.32 6.49 2.46
N TRP A 84 -12.02 6.64 1.34
CA TRP A 84 -11.51 6.22 0.00
C TRP A 84 -10.49 7.17 -0.66
N ASN A 85 -9.97 8.14 0.07
CA ASN A 85 -8.99 9.11 -0.43
C ASN A 85 -7.57 8.51 -0.44
N PHE A 86 -6.82 8.67 -1.54
CA PHE A 86 -5.48 8.09 -1.70
C PHE A 86 -4.34 9.08 -1.44
N ASP A 87 -4.63 10.29 -0.95
CA ASP A 87 -3.62 11.35 -0.74
C ASP A 87 -2.45 10.91 0.14
N TYR A 88 -2.71 10.09 1.14
CA TYR A 88 -1.67 9.58 2.03
C TYR A 88 -0.59 8.75 1.28
N GLY A 89 -0.92 8.16 0.14
CA GLY A 89 0.01 7.44 -0.72
C GLY A 89 0.83 8.32 -1.66
N VAL A 90 0.57 9.62 -1.69
CA VAL A 90 1.28 10.57 -2.55
C VAL A 90 2.36 11.27 -1.74
N TYR A 91 3.62 10.95 -1.98
CA TYR A 91 4.75 11.46 -1.20
C TYR A 91 4.78 13.00 -1.13
N THR A 92 4.43 13.69 -2.21
CA THR A 92 4.36 15.17 -2.22
C THR A 92 3.21 15.72 -1.37
N ALA A 93 2.10 14.99 -1.21
CA ALA A 93 1.01 15.37 -0.31
C ALA A 93 1.44 15.31 1.16
N ARG A 94 2.42 14.48 1.46
CA ARG A 94 3.03 14.36 2.78
C ARG A 94 4.19 15.33 3.00
N GLY A 95 4.53 16.17 2.00
CA GLY A 95 5.65 17.10 2.06
C GLY A 95 7.03 16.46 1.86
N TRP A 96 7.11 15.23 1.32
CA TRP A 96 8.38 14.56 1.07
C TRP A 96 9.01 15.05 -0.23
N GLY A 97 10.34 15.22 -0.23
CA GLY A 97 11.11 15.67 -1.39
C GLY A 97 11.43 14.56 -2.40
N SER A 98 11.32 13.28 -1.99
CA SER A 98 11.68 12.11 -2.80
C SER A 98 10.59 11.05 -2.74
N PRO A 99 10.41 10.26 -3.82
CA PRO A 99 9.38 9.21 -3.88
C PRO A 99 9.82 7.94 -3.09
N HIS A 100 10.20 8.09 -1.83
CA HIS A 100 10.67 7.02 -0.95
C HIS A 100 9.55 6.36 -0.14
N LEU A 101 8.29 6.71 -0.41
CA LEU A 101 7.13 6.11 0.23
C LEU A 101 6.76 4.79 -0.46
N ILE A 102 6.99 3.66 0.22
CA ILE A 102 6.56 2.34 -0.24
C ILE A 102 5.11 2.16 0.15
N THR A 103 4.21 2.35 -0.80
CA THR A 103 2.78 2.17 -0.54
C THR A 103 2.34 0.74 -0.76
N TYR A 104 1.33 0.31 0.00
CA TYR A 104 0.72 -0.99 -0.17
C TYR A 104 -0.80 -0.96 0.10
N MET A 105 -1.50 -1.87 -0.54
CA MET A 105 -2.94 -2.10 -0.34
C MET A 105 -3.17 -3.21 0.69
N GLU A 106 -2.24 -4.15 0.79
CA GLU A 106 -2.30 -5.31 1.67
C GLU A 106 -0.91 -5.63 2.21
N SER A 107 -0.85 -6.16 3.43
CA SER A 107 0.38 -6.67 4.04
C SER A 107 0.10 -7.88 4.92
N HIS A 108 1.07 -8.27 5.75
CA HIS A 108 0.93 -9.33 6.74
C HIS A 108 -0.01 -8.94 7.90
N ASP A 109 -0.30 -7.65 8.06
CA ASP A 109 -1.05 -7.11 9.20
C ASP A 109 -2.48 -6.68 8.86
N GLU A 110 -2.85 -6.54 7.60
CA GLU A 110 -4.15 -6.02 7.20
C GLU A 110 -5.02 -7.07 6.51
N GLU A 111 -6.34 -6.80 6.54
CA GLU A 111 -7.31 -7.66 5.86
C GLU A 111 -7.20 -7.52 4.33
N ARG A 112 -7.49 -8.59 3.63
CA ARG A 112 -7.45 -8.69 2.16
C ARG A 112 -8.58 -7.88 1.51
N LEU A 113 -8.25 -7.14 0.45
CA LEU A 113 -9.23 -6.37 -0.31
C LEU A 113 -10.31 -7.27 -0.89
N MET A 114 -9.94 -8.40 -1.47
CA MET A 114 -10.91 -9.34 -2.03
C MET A 114 -11.82 -9.95 -0.99
N TYR A 115 -11.30 -10.29 0.20
CA TYR A 115 -12.14 -10.73 1.31
C TYR A 115 -13.16 -9.65 1.67
N LYS A 116 -12.73 -8.42 1.83
CA LYS A 116 -13.61 -7.29 2.15
C LYS A 116 -14.65 -7.05 1.05
N ASN A 117 -14.24 -7.09 -0.22
CA ASN A 117 -15.15 -6.93 -1.36
C ASN A 117 -16.26 -7.98 -1.36
N LEU A 118 -15.91 -9.25 -1.19
CA LEU A 118 -16.87 -10.36 -1.23
C LEU A 118 -17.81 -10.38 -0.02
N GLN A 119 -17.32 -9.97 1.15
CA GLN A 119 -18.14 -9.97 2.38
C GLN A 119 -18.98 -8.69 2.53
N PHE A 120 -18.41 -7.53 2.23
CA PHE A 120 -18.97 -6.23 2.61
C PHE A 120 -19.15 -5.27 1.43
N GLY A 121 -18.77 -5.65 0.22
CA GLY A 121 -18.85 -4.80 -0.97
C GLY A 121 -20.25 -4.23 -1.20
N ASN A 122 -20.34 -3.02 -1.73
CA ASN A 122 -21.58 -2.33 -1.99
C ASN A 122 -22.39 -3.03 -3.11
N VAL A 123 -23.70 -2.92 -3.03
CA VAL A 123 -24.65 -3.44 -4.01
C VAL A 123 -25.57 -2.31 -4.46
N SER A 124 -25.65 -2.07 -5.77
CA SER A 124 -26.49 -1.05 -6.36
C SER A 124 -27.17 -1.62 -7.61
N GLY A 125 -28.44 -1.99 -7.48
CA GLY A 125 -29.20 -2.66 -8.55
C GLY A 125 -28.50 -3.96 -8.98
N ALA A 126 -28.22 -4.10 -10.27
CA ALA A 126 -27.53 -5.27 -10.82
C ALA A 126 -26.01 -5.25 -10.57
N TYR A 127 -25.43 -4.12 -10.17
CA TYR A 127 -24.01 -4.02 -9.86
C TYR A 127 -23.75 -4.48 -8.43
N ASN A 128 -23.11 -5.64 -8.29
CA ASN A 128 -22.87 -6.29 -7.01
C ASN A 128 -21.39 -6.61 -6.83
N ILE A 129 -20.72 -5.85 -5.94
CA ILE A 129 -19.28 -6.03 -5.66
C ILE A 129 -19.02 -7.36 -4.93
N LYS A 130 -20.02 -7.95 -4.27
CA LYS A 130 -19.87 -9.26 -3.60
C LYS A 130 -19.77 -10.44 -4.57
N THR A 131 -19.93 -10.24 -5.87
CA THR A 131 -19.68 -11.28 -6.87
C THR A 131 -18.22 -11.29 -7.29
N LEU A 132 -17.64 -12.48 -7.46
CA LEU A 132 -16.22 -12.64 -7.76
C LEU A 132 -15.78 -11.80 -8.98
N ALA A 133 -16.53 -11.89 -10.09
CA ALA A 133 -16.19 -11.17 -11.32
C ALA A 133 -16.16 -9.64 -11.11
N THR A 134 -17.16 -9.08 -10.42
CA THR A 134 -17.21 -7.64 -10.13
C THR A 134 -16.12 -7.23 -9.16
N ALA A 135 -15.85 -8.03 -8.12
CA ALA A 135 -14.78 -7.77 -7.16
C ALA A 135 -13.41 -7.74 -7.83
N LEU A 136 -13.12 -8.69 -8.75
CA LEU A 136 -11.87 -8.70 -9.51
C LEU A 136 -11.75 -7.46 -10.42
N LYS A 137 -12.83 -7.01 -11.06
CA LYS A 137 -12.82 -5.75 -11.83
C LYS A 137 -12.58 -4.53 -10.94
N ARG A 138 -13.05 -4.54 -9.68
CA ARG A 138 -12.71 -3.50 -8.71
C ARG A 138 -11.23 -3.52 -8.35
N MET A 139 -10.58 -4.70 -8.29
CA MET A 139 -9.14 -4.83 -8.07
C MET A 139 -8.33 -4.28 -9.26
N GLU A 140 -8.78 -4.50 -10.50
CA GLU A 140 -8.16 -3.86 -11.67
C GLU A 140 -8.24 -2.32 -11.56
N LEU A 141 -9.40 -1.77 -11.20
CA LEU A 141 -9.62 -0.33 -11.06
C LEU A 141 -8.74 0.29 -9.97
N VAL A 142 -8.70 -0.28 -8.77
CA VAL A 142 -7.85 0.25 -7.70
C VAL A 142 -6.37 0.08 -8.03
N GLY A 143 -6.01 -1.00 -8.73
CA GLY A 143 -4.66 -1.22 -9.26
C GLY A 143 -4.21 -0.11 -10.20
N ALA A 144 -5.13 0.44 -11.03
CA ALA A 144 -4.82 1.54 -11.92
C ALA A 144 -4.31 2.78 -11.16
N PHE A 145 -4.95 3.13 -10.04
CA PHE A 145 -4.46 4.21 -9.17
C PHE A 145 -3.21 3.80 -8.39
N PHE A 146 -3.21 2.60 -7.82
CA PHE A 146 -2.11 2.12 -6.99
C PHE A 146 -0.77 2.12 -7.74
N PHE A 147 -0.73 1.51 -8.92
CA PHE A 147 0.51 1.40 -9.69
C PHE A 147 0.90 2.71 -10.39
N THR A 148 0.01 3.66 -10.56
CA THR A 148 0.34 4.94 -11.20
C THR A 148 0.74 6.05 -10.22
N ILE A 149 0.46 5.93 -8.94
CA ILE A 149 1.03 6.80 -7.90
C ILE A 149 2.55 6.58 -7.86
N PRO A 150 3.40 7.64 -7.93
CA PRO A 150 4.85 7.53 -7.84
C PRO A 150 5.35 6.90 -6.54
N GLY A 151 6.59 6.40 -6.56
CA GLY A 151 7.24 5.71 -5.46
C GLY A 151 7.10 4.19 -5.53
N PRO A 152 7.89 3.44 -4.75
CA PRO A 152 7.89 1.99 -4.72
C PRO A 152 6.54 1.42 -4.26
N LYS A 153 6.27 0.18 -4.65
CA LYS A 153 5.03 -0.53 -4.32
C LYS A 153 5.33 -1.88 -3.70
N MET A 154 4.57 -2.25 -2.69
CA MET A 154 4.55 -3.61 -2.17
C MET A 154 3.24 -4.28 -2.57
N VAL A 155 3.34 -5.43 -3.25
CA VAL A 155 2.20 -6.32 -3.53
C VAL A 155 2.32 -7.49 -2.57
N TRP A 156 1.25 -7.74 -1.82
CA TRP A 156 1.23 -8.84 -0.87
C TRP A 156 0.73 -10.13 -1.54
N GLN A 157 1.10 -11.24 -0.96
CA GLN A 157 0.87 -12.62 -1.38
C GLN A 157 -0.47 -12.83 -2.11
N PHE A 158 -0.41 -13.22 -3.39
CA PHE A 158 -1.56 -13.50 -4.27
C PHE A 158 -2.56 -12.34 -4.47
N GLY A 159 -2.26 -11.12 -4.02
CA GLY A 159 -3.10 -9.95 -4.26
C GLY A 159 -3.34 -9.71 -5.76
N GLU A 160 -2.34 -10.00 -6.59
CA GLU A 160 -2.38 -9.94 -8.05
C GLU A 160 -3.33 -10.96 -8.70
N LEU A 161 -3.78 -11.94 -7.92
CA LEU A 161 -4.76 -12.97 -8.32
C LEU A 161 -6.10 -12.82 -7.58
N GLY A 162 -6.26 -11.74 -6.83
CA GLY A 162 -7.48 -11.48 -6.07
C GLY A 162 -7.69 -12.46 -4.92
N TYR A 163 -6.72 -12.55 -4.01
CA TYR A 163 -6.73 -13.46 -2.88
C TYR A 163 -7.77 -13.07 -1.84
N GLU A 164 -8.74 -13.96 -1.58
CA GLU A 164 -9.90 -13.70 -0.72
C GLU A 164 -9.87 -14.35 0.67
N TYR A 165 -8.83 -15.06 1.02
CA TYR A 165 -8.73 -15.61 2.38
C TYR A 165 -8.43 -14.51 3.39
N SER A 166 -9.30 -14.40 4.41
CA SER A 166 -9.10 -13.44 5.50
C SER A 166 -7.73 -13.63 6.17
N ILE A 167 -7.16 -12.54 6.67
CA ILE A 167 -6.01 -12.60 7.55
C ILE A 167 -6.27 -13.47 8.80
N ASN A 168 -7.52 -13.61 9.20
CA ASN A 168 -7.97 -14.42 10.33
C ASN A 168 -8.44 -15.83 9.92
N TYR A 169 -8.17 -16.27 8.69
CA TYR A 169 -8.54 -17.61 8.22
C TYR A 169 -7.69 -18.69 8.93
N CYS A 170 -8.38 -19.66 9.53
CA CYS A 170 -7.79 -20.78 10.27
C CYS A 170 -7.56 -22.01 9.36
N PRO A 171 -6.61 -22.89 9.68
CA PRO A 171 -6.40 -24.14 8.93
C PRO A 171 -7.60 -25.07 8.84
N ASN A 172 -8.53 -24.97 9.80
CA ASN A 172 -9.78 -25.75 9.81
C ASN A 172 -10.91 -25.11 8.98
N GLY A 173 -10.64 -23.98 8.29
CA GLY A 173 -11.61 -23.27 7.45
C GLY A 173 -12.46 -22.23 8.19
N SER A 174 -12.32 -22.07 9.50
CA SER A 174 -13.03 -21.04 10.27
C SER A 174 -12.33 -19.68 10.19
N ILE A 175 -12.96 -18.64 10.69
CA ILE A 175 -12.38 -17.29 10.83
C ILE A 175 -12.28 -16.97 12.33
N SER A 176 -11.06 -16.70 12.80
CA SER A 176 -10.78 -16.33 14.19
C SER A 176 -9.55 -15.44 14.30
N VAL A 177 -9.62 -14.41 15.14
CA VAL A 177 -8.47 -13.53 15.43
C VAL A 177 -7.26 -14.30 15.95
N ASN A 178 -7.48 -15.46 16.59
CA ASN A 178 -6.41 -16.31 17.10
C ASN A 178 -5.59 -16.96 15.97
N CYS A 179 -6.11 -17.01 14.74
CA CYS A 179 -5.45 -17.58 13.58
C CYS A 179 -4.75 -16.53 12.70
N ARG A 180 -4.62 -15.28 13.19
CA ARG A 180 -4.03 -14.17 12.43
C ARG A 180 -2.64 -14.51 11.90
N THR A 181 -1.82 -15.20 12.69
CA THR A 181 -0.46 -15.59 12.34
C THR A 181 -0.34 -17.00 11.74
N ASP A 182 -1.44 -17.73 11.61
CA ASP A 182 -1.44 -19.04 10.98
C ASP A 182 -1.16 -18.97 9.49
N SER A 183 -0.61 -20.04 8.94
CA SER A 183 -0.37 -20.18 7.50
C SER A 183 -1.66 -20.06 6.70
N LYS A 184 -1.64 -19.28 5.64
CA LYS A 184 -2.77 -19.12 4.73
C LYS A 184 -2.63 -20.06 3.52
N PRO A 185 -3.75 -20.49 2.90
CA PRO A 185 -3.71 -21.36 1.73
C PRO A 185 -2.85 -20.81 0.59
N ILE A 186 -2.04 -21.67 -0.01
CA ILE A 186 -1.28 -21.36 -1.22
C ILE A 186 -2.18 -21.63 -2.42
N ARG A 187 -2.37 -20.63 -3.31
CA ARG A 187 -3.38 -20.64 -4.37
C ARG A 187 -2.80 -20.37 -5.76
N TRP A 188 -1.76 -21.10 -6.15
CA TRP A 188 -1.23 -21.06 -7.52
C TRP A 188 -2.26 -21.48 -8.57
N ASP A 189 -3.23 -22.30 -8.19
CA ASP A 189 -4.37 -22.70 -9.02
C ASP A 189 -5.23 -21.52 -9.51
N TYR A 190 -5.22 -20.38 -8.81
CA TYR A 190 -5.92 -19.16 -9.21
C TYR A 190 -5.47 -18.64 -10.57
N LYS A 191 -4.22 -18.87 -10.94
CA LYS A 191 -3.67 -18.48 -12.26
C LYS A 191 -4.39 -19.16 -13.44
N SER A 192 -5.02 -20.31 -13.22
CA SER A 192 -5.81 -21.01 -14.25
C SER A 192 -7.26 -20.52 -14.37
N VAL A 193 -7.71 -19.63 -13.50
CA VAL A 193 -9.06 -19.04 -13.52
C VAL A 193 -9.05 -17.77 -14.35
N THR A 194 -9.78 -17.73 -15.46
CA THR A 194 -9.71 -16.65 -16.46
C THR A 194 -9.83 -15.25 -15.87
N ASP A 195 -10.80 -14.99 -15.01
CA ASP A 195 -10.99 -13.64 -14.45
C ASP A 195 -9.85 -13.22 -13.51
N ARG A 196 -9.24 -14.16 -12.79
CA ARG A 196 -8.08 -13.92 -11.93
C ARG A 196 -6.80 -13.71 -12.76
N ASP A 197 -6.66 -14.48 -13.83
CA ASP A 197 -5.57 -14.32 -14.80
C ASP A 197 -5.66 -12.97 -15.52
N ASN A 198 -6.86 -12.48 -15.82
CA ASN A 198 -7.08 -11.14 -16.37
C ASN A 198 -6.60 -10.06 -15.40
N LEU A 199 -6.92 -10.17 -14.10
CA LEU A 199 -6.41 -9.25 -13.08
C LEU A 199 -4.87 -9.25 -13.03
N TYR A 200 -4.26 -10.45 -13.02
CA TYR A 200 -2.81 -10.60 -13.06
C TYR A 200 -2.20 -9.86 -14.25
N HIS A 201 -2.75 -10.06 -15.44
CA HIS A 201 -2.25 -9.41 -16.65
C HIS A 201 -2.47 -7.88 -16.65
N ALA A 202 -3.59 -7.40 -16.09
CA ALA A 202 -3.85 -5.98 -15.92
C ALA A 202 -2.80 -5.33 -15.01
N TRP A 203 -2.50 -5.95 -13.86
CA TRP A 203 -1.48 -5.45 -12.95
C TRP A 203 -0.07 -5.56 -13.55
N ALA A 204 0.25 -6.66 -14.21
CA ALA A 204 1.53 -6.83 -14.91
C ALA A 204 1.75 -5.75 -15.99
N ALA A 205 0.71 -5.38 -16.74
CA ALA A 205 0.79 -4.31 -17.73
C ALA A 205 1.10 -2.95 -17.08
N MET A 206 0.47 -2.63 -15.94
CA MET A 206 0.74 -1.41 -15.18
C MET A 206 2.17 -1.39 -14.61
N ILE A 207 2.65 -2.52 -14.11
CA ILE A 207 4.03 -2.67 -13.62
C ILE A 207 5.02 -2.49 -14.78
N ASN A 208 4.76 -3.10 -15.95
CA ASN A 208 5.59 -2.92 -17.13
C ASN A 208 5.63 -1.46 -17.61
N LEU A 209 4.49 -0.75 -17.52
CA LEU A 209 4.44 0.69 -17.80
C LEU A 209 5.41 1.47 -16.92
N ARG A 210 5.47 1.16 -15.61
CA ARG A 210 6.38 1.80 -14.65
C ARG A 210 7.86 1.59 -15.00
N HIS A 211 8.19 0.46 -15.58
CA HIS A 211 9.58 0.10 -15.95
C HIS A 211 9.94 0.45 -17.39
N SER A 212 8.99 0.95 -18.18
CA SER A 212 9.26 1.33 -19.56
C SER A 212 10.22 2.53 -19.63
N PRO A 213 11.15 2.57 -20.59
CA PRO A 213 12.09 3.68 -20.75
C PRO A 213 11.40 5.04 -20.90
N GLN A 214 10.20 5.07 -21.48
CA GLN A 214 9.43 6.29 -21.70
C GLN A 214 8.85 6.87 -20.41
N PHE A 215 8.45 6.03 -19.43
CA PHE A 215 7.66 6.46 -18.28
C PHE A 215 8.33 6.21 -16.92
N SER A 216 9.42 5.41 -16.86
CA SER A 216 10.04 5.04 -15.58
C SER A 216 10.42 6.25 -14.71
N ALA A 217 10.87 7.33 -15.32
CA ALA A 217 11.22 8.56 -14.62
C ALA A 217 10.02 9.20 -13.90
N LEU A 218 8.78 9.05 -14.42
CA LEU A 218 7.56 9.53 -13.74
C LEU A 218 7.33 8.90 -12.37
N PHE A 219 7.87 7.72 -12.13
CA PHE A 219 7.60 6.93 -10.92
C PHE A 219 8.76 6.94 -9.92
N ASN A 220 9.98 7.16 -10.39
CA ASN A 220 11.21 6.95 -9.61
C ASN A 220 11.94 8.25 -9.25
N SER A 221 11.51 9.39 -9.77
CA SER A 221 12.15 10.68 -9.50
C SER A 221 11.12 11.74 -9.11
N ALA A 222 11.61 12.91 -8.70
CA ALA A 222 10.76 14.04 -8.40
C ALA A 222 9.94 14.45 -9.63
N ASN A 223 8.66 14.68 -9.45
CA ASN A 223 7.69 14.92 -10.50
C ASN A 223 6.59 15.88 -10.03
N ASN A 224 5.75 16.32 -10.97
CA ASN A 224 4.55 17.08 -10.67
C ASN A 224 3.34 16.14 -10.67
N ILE A 225 2.60 16.14 -9.55
CA ILE A 225 1.38 15.36 -9.37
C ILE A 225 0.23 16.32 -9.13
N THR A 226 -0.73 16.30 -10.04
CA THR A 226 -2.03 16.97 -9.86
C THR A 226 -3.10 15.90 -9.73
N ARG A 227 -4.06 16.07 -8.83
CA ARG A 227 -5.04 15.04 -8.52
C ARG A 227 -6.24 15.57 -7.77
N ASP A 228 -7.31 14.80 -7.83
CA ASP A 228 -8.44 14.87 -6.91
C ASP A 228 -8.90 13.44 -6.57
N PHE A 229 -8.76 13.07 -5.30
CA PHE A 229 -9.19 11.78 -4.76
C PHE A 229 -10.36 11.90 -3.78
N SER A 230 -10.93 13.10 -3.63
CA SER A 230 -11.95 13.38 -2.62
C SER A 230 -13.32 12.79 -2.98
N GLY A 231 -13.67 12.81 -4.26
CA GLY A 231 -14.97 12.39 -4.77
C GLY A 231 -15.04 10.94 -5.21
N ALA A 232 -16.22 10.51 -5.64
CA ALA A 232 -16.44 9.23 -6.29
C ALA A 232 -15.71 9.15 -7.64
N PHE A 233 -15.68 10.25 -8.36
CA PHE A 233 -14.87 10.42 -9.55
C PHE A 233 -13.47 10.87 -9.13
N LYS A 234 -12.49 10.01 -9.30
CA LYS A 234 -11.10 10.28 -8.93
C LYS A 234 -10.26 10.45 -10.18
N TRP A 235 -9.29 11.32 -10.10
CA TRP A 235 -8.30 11.44 -11.15
C TRP A 235 -6.93 11.84 -10.62
N MET A 236 -5.90 11.48 -11.36
CA MET A 236 -4.52 11.88 -11.10
C MET A 236 -3.78 12.05 -12.41
N LYS A 237 -2.96 13.09 -12.50
CA LYS A 237 -2.00 13.31 -13.58
C LYS A 237 -0.60 13.45 -13.00
N VAL A 238 0.32 12.68 -13.52
CA VAL A 238 1.75 12.74 -13.20
C VAL A 238 2.50 13.23 -14.42
N THR A 239 3.33 14.26 -14.24
CA THR A 239 4.10 14.87 -15.34
C THR A 239 5.58 15.02 -14.98
N GLN A 240 6.45 14.74 -15.94
CA GLN A 240 7.88 15.02 -15.85
C GLN A 240 8.43 15.29 -17.25
N GLY A 241 8.89 16.51 -17.51
CA GLY A 241 9.27 16.92 -18.86
C GLY A 241 8.13 16.74 -19.86
N ALA A 242 8.39 16.04 -20.95
CA ALA A 242 7.39 15.71 -21.98
C ALA A 242 6.53 14.48 -21.64
N ALA A 243 6.95 13.67 -20.68
CA ALA A 243 6.23 12.47 -20.27
C ALA A 243 5.07 12.81 -19.33
N ASN A 244 3.91 12.22 -19.56
CA ASN A 244 2.76 12.37 -18.68
C ASN A 244 1.89 11.11 -18.71
N ILE A 245 1.26 10.82 -17.57
CA ILE A 245 0.25 9.77 -17.41
C ILE A 245 -0.94 10.38 -16.67
N MET A 246 -2.14 10.05 -17.13
CA MET A 246 -3.38 10.39 -16.45
C MET A 246 -4.18 9.13 -16.17
N VAL A 247 -4.73 9.04 -14.97
CA VAL A 247 -5.66 8.01 -14.52
C VAL A 247 -6.94 8.67 -14.08
N ILE A 248 -8.07 8.11 -14.51
CA ILE A 248 -9.41 8.60 -14.22
C ILE A 248 -10.26 7.43 -13.75
#